data_4c2fa9cddc90e2233294009e011a8967
#
_entry.id   4c2fa9cddc90e2233294009e011a8967
#
_cell.length_a   1.000
_cell.length_b   1.000
_cell.length_c   1.000
_cell.angle_alpha   90.00
_cell.angle_beta   90.00
_cell.angle_gamma   90.00
#
_symmetry.space_group_name_H-M   'P 1'
#
loop_
_entity.id
_entity.type
_entity.pdbx_description
1 polymer ?
#
loop_
_entity_poly.entity_id
_entity_poly.type
_entity_poly.pdbx_seq_one_letter_code
_entity_poly.pdbx_strand_id
1 'polypeptide(L)'
;MKTSSLVGTLFLLLLILSCDNMNKPLVIGHRGAMGHETENTLASIQKAIDLGADMIEIDVFKIKSGETVVFHDKDVERLTDSVGKIEDYNFEDLQKLTLVGNHKIPTLQEVLNVIDKKVQLNIELKGSNTADRVNFIINYYIKEKGWPIDKFLISSFRWDELQAMRKLNNKVPIAILISGDPLEALDIANELGAVAINPYFEDLTLENVHEMKKAGFKIYPWTVNEPEEIEAVERLGVDGIITNFPERIN
;
A
#
# COMPACT_ATOMS: atom_id res chain seq x y z
N MET A 1 -28.10 -73.80 -22.30
CA MET A 1 -28.54 -72.40 -22.21
C MET A 1 -27.61 -71.71 -21.18
N LYS A 2 -26.69 -70.88 -21.65
CA LYS A 2 -25.78 -70.09 -20.79
C LYS A 2 -26.19 -68.63 -20.88
N THR A 3 -26.68 -68.08 -19.82
CA THR A 3 -27.02 -66.66 -19.69
C THR A 3 -25.75 -65.92 -19.18
N SER A 4 -25.15 -65.10 -20.01
CA SER A 4 -24.08 -64.20 -19.65
C SER A 4 -24.66 -62.90 -19.13
N SER A 5 -24.39 -62.60 -17.87
CA SER A 5 -24.72 -61.31 -17.19
C SER A 5 -23.65 -60.29 -17.54
N LEU A 6 -24.08 -59.19 -18.16
CA LEU A 6 -23.26 -58.03 -18.49
C LEU A 6 -23.31 -57.08 -17.30
N VAL A 7 -22.21 -57.00 -16.53
CA VAL A 7 -22.08 -56.00 -15.44
C VAL A 7 -21.50 -54.73 -16.08
N GLY A 8 -22.37 -53.76 -16.27
CA GLY A 8 -21.94 -52.43 -16.70
C GLY A 8 -21.38 -51.60 -15.52
N THR A 9 -20.09 -51.35 -15.50
CA THR A 9 -19.42 -50.50 -14.51
C THR A 9 -19.66 -49.03 -14.91
N LEU A 10 -20.53 -48.35 -14.18
CA LEU A 10 -20.76 -46.90 -14.32
C LEU A 10 -19.61 -46.15 -13.67
N PHE A 11 -18.71 -45.59 -14.45
CA PHE A 11 -17.66 -44.66 -13.95
C PHE A 11 -18.30 -43.30 -13.65
N LEU A 12 -18.55 -43.02 -12.38
CA LEU A 12 -18.99 -41.72 -11.91
C LEU A 12 -17.78 -40.78 -11.85
N LEU A 13 -17.64 -39.91 -12.87
CA LEU A 13 -16.62 -38.88 -12.89
C LEU A 13 -16.98 -37.78 -11.88
N LEU A 14 -16.46 -37.86 -10.67
CA LEU A 14 -16.50 -36.78 -9.68
C LEU A 14 -15.63 -35.63 -10.22
N LEU A 15 -16.26 -34.63 -10.85
CA LEU A 15 -15.68 -33.29 -11.02
C LEU A 15 -15.55 -32.67 -9.63
N ILE A 16 -14.37 -32.79 -9.04
CA ILE A 16 -13.98 -31.99 -7.89
C ILE A 16 -13.84 -30.56 -8.40
N LEU A 17 -14.91 -29.78 -8.27
CA LEU A 17 -14.80 -28.32 -8.31
C LEU A 17 -13.93 -27.94 -7.11
N SER A 18 -12.63 -27.76 -7.36
CA SER A 18 -11.75 -27.05 -6.44
C SER A 18 -12.28 -25.62 -6.38
N CYS A 19 -13.12 -25.33 -5.41
CA CYS A 19 -13.25 -23.93 -4.97
C CYS A 19 -11.89 -23.61 -4.37
N ASP A 20 -11.01 -23.03 -5.17
CA ASP A 20 -9.91 -22.26 -4.61
C ASP A 20 -10.54 -21.26 -3.66
N ASN A 21 -10.33 -21.43 -2.36
CA ASN A 21 -10.58 -20.39 -1.38
C ASN A 21 -9.64 -19.23 -1.76
N MET A 22 -10.05 -18.38 -2.68
CA MET A 22 -9.36 -17.12 -2.91
C MET A 22 -9.43 -16.37 -1.59
N ASN A 23 -8.29 -16.22 -0.93
CA ASN A 23 -8.20 -15.40 0.26
C ASN A 23 -8.66 -13.99 -0.12
N LYS A 24 -9.56 -13.43 0.67
CA LYS A 24 -9.99 -12.04 0.49
C LYS A 24 -8.74 -11.15 0.44
N PRO A 25 -8.63 -10.23 -0.54
CA PRO A 25 -7.50 -9.31 -0.60
C PRO A 25 -7.50 -8.37 0.61
N LEU A 26 -6.30 -7.93 1.04
CA LEU A 26 -6.17 -6.89 2.07
C LEU A 26 -6.81 -5.60 1.61
N VAL A 27 -7.56 -4.97 2.49
CA VAL A 27 -8.13 -3.63 2.28
C VAL A 27 -7.09 -2.58 2.64
N ILE A 28 -6.59 -1.83 1.66
CA ILE A 28 -5.55 -0.83 1.87
C ILE A 28 -6.12 0.56 1.59
N GLY A 29 -6.30 1.36 2.65
CA GLY A 29 -6.84 2.71 2.54
C GLY A 29 -5.82 3.69 1.96
N HIS A 30 -6.06 4.19 0.74
CA HIS A 30 -5.20 5.12 0.00
C HIS A 30 -5.24 6.51 0.65
N ARG A 31 -4.08 6.98 1.12
CA ARG A 31 -3.95 8.24 1.88
C ARG A 31 -4.94 8.33 3.03
N GLY A 32 -5.19 7.18 3.69
CA GLY A 32 -6.32 6.96 4.57
C GLY A 32 -7.58 6.53 3.81
N ALA A 33 -8.73 7.11 4.12
CA ALA A 33 -9.97 6.96 3.38
C ALA A 33 -10.26 8.26 2.61
N MET A 34 -9.43 8.59 1.59
CA MET A 34 -9.50 9.88 0.90
C MET A 34 -10.79 10.10 0.09
N GLY A 35 -11.58 9.07 -0.13
CA GLY A 35 -12.91 9.21 -0.70
C GLY A 35 -13.94 9.82 0.25
N HIS A 36 -13.62 9.92 1.55
CA HIS A 36 -14.51 10.42 2.61
C HIS A 36 -13.95 11.66 3.32
N GLU A 37 -12.64 11.75 3.48
CA GLU A 37 -11.95 12.80 4.22
C GLU A 37 -10.79 13.35 3.38
N THR A 38 -10.33 14.56 3.71
CA THR A 38 -9.15 15.12 3.04
C THR A 38 -7.95 14.17 3.18
N GLU A 39 -7.34 13.82 2.06
CA GLU A 39 -6.24 12.87 1.95
C GLU A 39 -5.08 13.19 2.92
N ASN A 40 -4.39 12.14 3.39
CA ASN A 40 -3.18 12.28 4.22
C ASN A 40 -3.39 13.09 5.52
N THR A 41 -4.62 13.20 6.02
CA THR A 41 -4.94 13.84 7.30
C THR A 41 -5.18 12.81 8.41
N LEU A 42 -5.09 13.24 9.67
CA LEU A 42 -5.44 12.35 10.80
C LEU A 42 -6.90 11.90 10.75
N ALA A 43 -7.80 12.73 10.20
CA ALA A 43 -9.21 12.37 9.99
C ALA A 43 -9.36 11.25 8.97
N SER A 44 -8.68 11.36 7.82
CA SER A 44 -8.67 10.32 6.79
C SER A 44 -8.10 8.99 7.30
N ILE A 45 -7.01 9.05 8.09
CA ILE A 45 -6.40 7.88 8.73
C ILE A 45 -7.39 7.21 9.71
N GLN A 46 -8.02 8.00 10.61
CA GLN A 46 -9.00 7.46 11.55
C GLN A 46 -10.20 6.88 10.80
N LYS A 47 -10.69 7.56 9.76
CA LYS A 47 -11.80 7.07 8.94
C LYS A 47 -11.49 5.73 8.28
N ALA A 48 -10.27 5.52 7.76
CA ALA A 48 -9.86 4.24 7.19
C ALA A 48 -9.88 3.10 8.25
N ILE A 49 -9.42 3.38 9.46
CA ILE A 49 -9.51 2.44 10.59
C ILE A 49 -10.97 2.09 10.87
N ASP A 50 -11.83 3.08 10.97
CA ASP A 50 -13.26 2.91 11.29
C ASP A 50 -14.02 2.12 10.21
N LEU A 51 -13.56 2.21 8.96
CA LEU A 51 -14.09 1.47 7.81
C LEU A 51 -13.48 0.06 7.67
N GLY A 52 -12.60 -0.36 8.59
CA GLY A 52 -12.07 -1.71 8.62
C GLY A 52 -10.90 -1.98 7.67
N ALA A 53 -10.12 -0.97 7.31
CA ALA A 53 -8.89 -1.17 6.54
C ALA A 53 -7.90 -2.07 7.31
N ASP A 54 -7.27 -3.01 6.61
CA ASP A 54 -6.20 -3.86 7.13
C ASP A 54 -4.85 -3.14 7.17
N MET A 55 -4.65 -2.24 6.20
CA MET A 55 -3.46 -1.42 6.02
C MET A 55 -3.89 -0.01 5.60
N ILE A 56 -3.11 0.99 5.98
CA ILE A 56 -3.27 2.37 5.49
C ILE A 56 -2.02 2.72 4.70
N GLU A 57 -2.21 3.33 3.56
CA GLU A 57 -1.14 3.90 2.76
C GLU A 57 -1.12 5.42 2.99
N ILE A 58 0.09 5.99 3.08
CA ILE A 58 0.36 7.42 3.22
C ILE A 58 1.60 7.83 2.43
N ASP A 59 1.62 9.09 2.01
CA ASP A 59 2.75 9.71 1.32
C ASP A 59 3.59 10.56 2.27
N VAL A 60 4.92 10.50 2.20
CA VAL A 60 5.76 11.31 3.07
C VAL A 60 6.86 12.07 2.34
N PHE A 61 7.13 13.27 2.85
CA PHE A 61 8.27 14.10 2.50
C PHE A 61 9.11 14.44 3.72
N LYS A 62 10.42 14.54 3.54
CA LYS A 62 11.30 15.20 4.49
C LYS A 62 11.40 16.67 4.12
N ILE A 63 10.99 17.55 5.02
CA ILE A 63 10.99 19.00 4.79
C ILE A 63 12.32 19.64 5.19
N LYS A 64 12.51 20.91 4.85
CA LYS A 64 13.76 21.67 5.03
C LYS A 64 14.31 21.63 6.45
N SER A 65 13.47 21.71 7.46
CA SER A 65 13.87 21.65 8.88
C SER A 65 14.13 20.23 9.39
N GLY A 66 13.87 19.18 8.57
CA GLY A 66 14.22 17.80 8.84
C GLY A 66 13.09 16.92 9.38
N GLU A 67 11.89 17.44 9.58
CA GLU A 67 10.73 16.65 9.95
C GLU A 67 10.23 15.83 8.75
N THR A 68 9.58 14.70 9.04
CA THR A 68 8.85 13.90 8.05
C THR A 68 7.37 14.24 8.17
N VAL A 69 6.81 14.81 7.12
CA VAL A 69 5.41 15.24 7.05
C VAL A 69 4.65 14.38 6.06
N VAL A 70 3.33 14.27 6.27
CA VAL A 70 2.46 13.41 5.46
C VAL A 70 1.69 14.27 4.47
N PHE A 71 2.07 14.16 3.19
CA PHE A 71 1.53 14.96 2.10
C PHE A 71 1.88 14.30 0.76
N HIS A 72 1.02 14.46 -0.27
CA HIS A 72 1.24 13.77 -1.55
C HIS A 72 2.03 14.58 -2.58
N ASP A 73 1.64 15.85 -2.78
CA ASP A 73 2.16 16.65 -3.88
C ASP A 73 3.52 17.29 -3.54
N LYS A 74 4.30 17.58 -4.56
CA LYS A 74 5.52 18.38 -4.39
C LYS A 74 5.20 19.82 -3.99
N ASP A 75 4.08 20.35 -4.49
CA ASP A 75 3.64 21.73 -4.29
C ASP A 75 2.37 21.73 -3.42
N VAL A 76 2.23 22.76 -2.54
CA VAL A 76 1.15 22.78 -1.54
C VAL A 76 -0.18 23.34 -2.07
N GLU A 77 -0.21 23.88 -3.28
CA GLU A 77 -1.31 24.69 -3.83
C GLU A 77 -2.64 23.96 -3.94
N ARG A 78 -2.62 22.67 -4.27
CA ARG A 78 -3.88 21.92 -4.51
C ARG A 78 -4.74 21.80 -3.27
N LEU A 79 -4.12 21.68 -2.11
CA LEU A 79 -4.81 21.40 -0.85
C LEU A 79 -4.77 22.56 0.14
N THR A 80 -4.03 23.64 -0.16
CA THR A 80 -3.90 24.81 0.73
C THR A 80 -4.15 26.11 -0.02
N ASP A 81 -4.25 27.21 0.69
CA ASP A 81 -4.30 28.57 0.17
C ASP A 81 -2.89 29.19 -0.02
N SER A 82 -1.85 28.38 0.08
CA SER A 82 -0.45 28.78 -0.01
C SER A 82 0.23 28.27 -1.26
N VAL A 83 1.47 28.68 -1.51
CA VAL A 83 2.24 28.32 -2.70
C VAL A 83 3.65 27.89 -2.32
N GLY A 84 4.22 26.98 -3.11
CA GLY A 84 5.60 26.55 -2.98
C GLY A 84 5.75 25.05 -2.70
N LYS A 85 7.00 24.60 -2.74
CA LYS A 85 7.30 23.17 -2.56
C LYS A 85 7.26 22.79 -1.10
N ILE A 86 6.63 21.65 -0.80
CA ILE A 86 6.55 21.11 0.55
C ILE A 86 7.94 20.95 1.20
N GLU A 87 8.94 20.54 0.43
CA GLU A 87 10.32 20.31 0.89
C GLU A 87 11.06 21.62 1.28
N ASP A 88 10.61 22.78 0.80
CA ASP A 88 11.23 24.08 1.08
C ASP A 88 10.71 24.73 2.37
N TYR A 89 9.66 24.18 2.99
CA TYR A 89 9.09 24.68 4.22
C TYR A 89 9.90 24.28 5.45
N ASN A 90 9.97 25.19 6.43
CA ASN A 90 10.27 24.84 7.81
C ASN A 90 8.98 24.39 8.51
N PHE A 91 9.10 23.55 9.52
CA PHE A 91 7.94 22.97 10.21
C PHE A 91 7.00 24.04 10.81
N GLU A 92 7.56 25.08 11.42
CA GLU A 92 6.77 26.18 12.02
C GLU A 92 5.90 26.91 10.97
N ASP A 93 6.40 27.09 9.74
CA ASP A 93 5.66 27.73 8.67
C ASP A 93 4.63 26.78 8.07
N LEU A 94 4.98 25.50 7.91
CA LEU A 94 4.07 24.47 7.45
C LEU A 94 2.85 24.31 8.37
N GLN A 95 3.04 24.41 9.68
CA GLN A 95 1.96 24.31 10.66
C GLN A 95 0.96 25.49 10.63
N LYS A 96 1.33 26.61 9.99
CA LYS A 96 0.41 27.74 9.75
C LYS A 96 -0.57 27.45 8.62
N LEU A 97 -0.18 26.60 7.67
CA LEU A 97 -1.04 26.22 6.55
C LEU A 97 -2.28 25.47 7.04
N THR A 98 -3.35 25.64 6.31
CA THR A 98 -4.59 24.92 6.54
C THR A 98 -4.99 24.21 5.27
N LEU A 99 -5.21 22.89 5.37
CA LEU A 99 -5.71 22.07 4.27
C LEU A 99 -7.20 22.28 4.06
N VAL A 100 -7.68 21.97 2.87
CA VAL A 100 -9.11 21.84 2.58
C VAL A 100 -9.76 21.00 3.69
N GLY A 101 -10.96 21.39 4.13
CA GLY A 101 -11.63 20.74 5.26
C GLY A 101 -11.14 21.19 6.65
N ASN A 102 -10.32 22.23 6.72
CA ASN A 102 -9.78 22.80 7.96
C ASN A 102 -8.86 21.85 8.74
N HIS A 103 -8.07 21.04 8.02
CA HIS A 103 -7.10 20.15 8.60
C HIS A 103 -5.69 20.77 8.62
N LYS A 104 -4.77 20.11 9.32
CA LYS A 104 -3.34 20.42 9.31
C LYS A 104 -2.57 19.29 8.61
N ILE A 105 -1.40 19.62 8.07
CA ILE A 105 -0.46 18.64 7.53
C ILE A 105 0.17 17.89 8.72
N PRO A 106 -0.08 16.59 8.90
CA PRO A 106 0.46 15.87 10.04
C PRO A 106 1.91 15.43 9.82
N THR A 107 2.60 15.19 10.92
CA THR A 107 3.87 14.46 10.92
C THR A 107 3.63 12.95 10.86
N LEU A 108 4.65 12.19 10.42
CA LEU A 108 4.61 10.72 10.47
C LEU A 108 4.37 10.21 11.90
N GLN A 109 4.92 10.88 12.91
CA GLN A 109 4.73 10.50 14.31
C GLN A 109 3.28 10.66 14.77
N GLU A 110 2.59 11.73 14.34
CA GLU A 110 1.16 11.93 14.65
C GLU A 110 0.31 10.84 14.03
N VAL A 111 0.59 10.45 12.78
CA VAL A 111 -0.08 9.32 12.12
C VAL A 111 0.17 8.01 12.87
N LEU A 112 1.41 7.71 13.23
CA LEU A 112 1.76 6.51 14.00
C LEU A 112 1.05 6.46 15.36
N ASN A 113 0.86 7.61 16.01
CA ASN A 113 0.12 7.68 17.28
C ASN A 113 -1.39 7.42 17.11
N VAL A 114 -2.00 7.86 16.00
CA VAL A 114 -3.41 7.57 15.69
C VAL A 114 -3.62 6.08 15.38
N ILE A 115 -2.74 5.51 14.56
CA ILE A 115 -2.80 4.09 14.17
C ILE A 115 -2.59 3.17 15.37
N ASP A 116 -1.65 3.50 16.25
CA ASP A 116 -1.33 2.73 17.47
C ASP A 116 -1.36 1.21 17.28
N LYS A 117 -0.67 0.72 16.27
CA LYS A 117 -0.54 -0.72 15.91
C LYS A 117 -1.84 -1.43 15.50
N LYS A 118 -2.98 -0.75 15.42
CA LYS A 118 -4.27 -1.36 15.07
C LYS A 118 -4.25 -1.99 13.67
N VAL A 119 -3.66 -1.28 12.71
CA VAL A 119 -3.54 -1.71 11.31
C VAL A 119 -2.08 -1.65 10.84
N GLN A 120 -1.77 -2.19 9.67
CA GLN A 120 -0.47 -2.00 9.02
C GLN A 120 -0.38 -0.59 8.42
N LEU A 121 0.86 -0.10 8.21
CA LEU A 121 1.13 1.19 7.59
C LEU A 121 2.09 1.03 6.42
N ASN A 122 1.62 1.35 5.22
CA ASN A 122 2.44 1.53 4.03
C ASN A 122 2.86 3.00 3.94
N ILE A 123 4.16 3.26 3.90
CA ILE A 123 4.74 4.61 3.84
C ILE A 123 5.40 4.78 2.48
N GLU A 124 4.78 5.57 1.58
CA GLU A 124 5.38 5.93 0.30
C GLU A 124 6.41 7.04 0.48
N LEU A 125 7.65 6.78 0.08
CA LEU A 125 8.73 7.78 0.05
C LEU A 125 8.61 8.62 -1.22
N LYS A 126 8.10 9.86 -1.11
CA LYS A 126 7.89 10.77 -2.25
C LYS A 126 9.10 11.67 -2.51
N GLY A 127 9.66 12.24 -1.46
CA GLY A 127 10.77 13.20 -1.54
C GLY A 127 12.13 12.56 -1.68
N SER A 128 13.14 13.39 -1.93
CA SER A 128 14.54 12.99 -1.92
C SER A 128 15.09 12.92 -0.49
N ASN A 129 15.99 11.96 -0.23
CA ASN A 129 16.61 11.79 1.09
C ASN A 129 15.59 11.63 2.24
N THR A 130 14.48 10.94 1.96
CA THR A 130 13.41 10.69 2.93
C THR A 130 13.67 9.42 3.73
N ALA A 131 14.35 8.44 3.13
CA ALA A 131 14.60 7.11 3.70
C ALA A 131 15.32 7.15 5.05
N ASP A 132 16.31 8.04 5.24
CA ASP A 132 17.09 8.15 6.48
C ASP A 132 16.22 8.54 7.68
N ARG A 133 15.37 9.55 7.48
CA ARG A 133 14.51 10.06 8.55
C ARG A 133 13.34 9.12 8.86
N VAL A 134 12.74 8.54 7.82
CA VAL A 134 11.70 7.51 8.00
C VAL A 134 12.28 6.30 8.75
N ASN A 135 13.44 5.79 8.36
CA ASN A 135 14.10 4.68 9.07
C ASN A 135 14.39 5.03 10.54
N PHE A 136 14.84 6.27 10.84
CA PHE A 136 15.05 6.69 12.22
C PHE A 136 13.75 6.65 13.03
N ILE A 137 12.64 7.16 12.49
CA ILE A 137 11.33 7.17 13.15
C ILE A 137 10.82 5.75 13.37
N ILE A 138 10.85 4.88 12.34
CA ILE A 138 10.38 3.48 12.44
C ILE A 138 11.18 2.74 13.53
N ASN A 139 12.51 2.87 13.52
CA ASN A 139 13.35 2.22 14.54
C ASN A 139 13.02 2.69 15.96
N TYR A 140 12.71 3.97 16.15
CA TYR A 140 12.24 4.48 17.43
C TYR A 140 10.92 3.81 17.86
N TYR A 141 9.94 3.75 16.94
CA TYR A 141 8.65 3.12 17.25
C TYR A 141 8.76 1.61 17.51
N ILE A 142 9.64 0.92 16.80
CA ILE A 142 9.91 -0.50 17.04
C ILE A 142 10.54 -0.69 18.43
N LYS A 143 11.59 0.07 18.76
CA LYS A 143 12.37 -0.14 19.99
C LYS A 143 11.68 0.42 21.25
N GLU A 144 11.12 1.62 21.14
CA GLU A 144 10.62 2.37 22.31
C GLU A 144 9.08 2.27 22.45
N LYS A 145 8.35 2.03 21.36
CA LYS A 145 6.89 1.94 21.36
C LYS A 145 6.37 0.51 21.15
N GLY A 146 7.26 -0.45 20.93
CA GLY A 146 6.91 -1.86 20.78
C GLY A 146 6.09 -2.16 19.52
N TRP A 147 6.32 -1.44 18.43
CA TRP A 147 5.71 -1.76 17.15
C TRP A 147 6.39 -2.97 16.54
N PRO A 148 5.63 -3.99 16.08
CA PRO A 148 6.19 -5.05 15.26
C PRO A 148 6.69 -4.49 13.92
N ILE A 149 7.83 -4.99 13.43
CA ILE A 149 8.42 -4.51 12.17
C ILE A 149 7.54 -4.82 10.95
N ASP A 150 6.77 -5.90 11.00
CA ASP A 150 5.83 -6.34 9.97
C ASP A 150 4.56 -5.48 9.89
N LYS A 151 4.38 -4.55 10.83
CA LYS A 151 3.36 -3.50 10.73
C LYS A 151 3.75 -2.36 9.78
N PHE A 152 5.00 -2.34 9.31
CA PHE A 152 5.49 -1.36 8.37
C PHE A 152 5.69 -1.98 6.99
N LEU A 153 5.34 -1.24 5.95
CA LEU A 153 5.70 -1.46 4.56
C LEU A 153 6.24 -0.14 4.00
N ILE A 154 7.35 -0.18 3.29
CA ILE A 154 7.92 1.01 2.65
C ILE A 154 7.78 0.87 1.16
N SER A 155 7.13 1.83 0.53
CA SER A 155 6.95 1.83 -0.92
C SER A 155 7.49 3.11 -1.57
N SER A 156 7.79 3.06 -2.85
CA SER A 156 8.17 4.24 -3.64
C SER A 156 8.20 3.94 -5.13
N PHE A 157 7.87 4.94 -5.96
CA PHE A 157 8.27 5.00 -7.38
C PHE A 157 9.76 5.37 -7.53
N ARG A 158 10.34 5.95 -6.49
CA ARG A 158 11.76 6.27 -6.42
C ARG A 158 12.54 5.08 -5.89
N TRP A 159 12.98 4.23 -6.78
CA TRP A 159 13.69 3.02 -6.41
C TRP A 159 15.06 3.32 -5.76
N ASP A 160 15.66 4.48 -6.03
CA ASP A 160 16.84 4.99 -5.34
C ASP A 160 16.60 5.21 -3.84
N GLU A 161 15.42 5.70 -3.44
CA GLU A 161 15.02 5.83 -2.02
C GLU A 161 14.80 4.44 -1.38
N LEU A 162 14.26 3.47 -2.12
CA LEU A 162 14.14 2.08 -1.62
C LEU A 162 15.51 1.42 -1.44
N GLN A 163 16.45 1.66 -2.36
CA GLN A 163 17.84 1.21 -2.21
C GLN A 163 18.51 1.85 -0.99
N ALA A 164 18.29 3.16 -0.76
CA ALA A 164 18.76 3.86 0.42
C ALA A 164 18.15 3.26 1.70
N MET A 165 16.81 3.00 1.71
CA MET A 165 16.13 2.37 2.83
C MET A 165 16.69 0.98 3.11
N ARG A 166 16.92 0.14 2.10
CA ARG A 166 17.44 -1.22 2.27
C ARG A 166 18.87 -1.23 2.84
N LYS A 167 19.72 -0.26 2.46
CA LYS A 167 21.06 -0.08 3.03
C LYS A 167 21.00 0.28 4.52
N LEU A 168 20.02 1.07 4.94
CA LEU A 168 19.82 1.49 6.33
C LEU A 168 19.14 0.42 7.19
N ASN A 169 18.24 -0.37 6.58
CA ASN A 169 17.42 -1.36 7.28
C ASN A 169 17.18 -2.58 6.37
N ASN A 170 17.87 -3.66 6.66
CA ASN A 170 17.79 -4.90 5.88
C ASN A 170 16.57 -5.78 6.23
N LYS A 171 15.72 -5.36 7.18
CA LYS A 171 14.57 -6.14 7.68
C LYS A 171 13.22 -5.54 7.37
N VAL A 172 13.13 -4.20 7.21
CA VAL A 172 11.84 -3.57 6.95
C VAL A 172 11.26 -4.07 5.63
N PRO A 173 9.99 -4.47 5.58
CA PRO A 173 9.32 -4.84 4.33
C PRO A 173 9.32 -3.68 3.32
N ILE A 174 9.58 -4.02 2.05
CA ILE A 174 9.62 -3.06 0.92
C ILE A 174 8.63 -3.53 -0.15
N ALA A 175 7.93 -2.58 -0.79
CA ALA A 175 7.14 -2.77 -1.99
C ALA A 175 7.60 -1.82 -3.12
N ILE A 176 7.59 -2.31 -4.34
CA ILE A 176 7.97 -1.55 -5.53
C ILE A 176 6.72 -0.94 -6.16
N LEU A 177 6.61 0.39 -6.20
CA LEU A 177 5.58 1.07 -6.97
C LEU A 177 6.01 1.20 -8.43
N ILE A 178 5.07 0.91 -9.34
CA ILE A 178 5.31 0.96 -10.78
C ILE A 178 4.01 1.29 -11.53
N SER A 179 4.14 2.02 -12.64
CA SER A 179 3.16 2.18 -13.71
C SER A 179 3.77 1.71 -15.02
N GLY A 180 2.96 1.21 -15.95
CA GLY A 180 3.42 0.49 -17.14
C GLY A 180 3.64 -0.99 -16.89
N ASP A 181 4.52 -1.66 -17.61
CA ASP A 181 4.70 -3.11 -17.46
C ASP A 181 5.20 -3.49 -16.04
N PRO A 182 4.38 -4.18 -15.23
CA PRO A 182 4.77 -4.55 -13.86
C PRO A 182 5.98 -5.49 -13.80
N LEU A 183 6.28 -6.21 -14.88
CA LEU A 183 7.40 -7.15 -14.94
C LEU A 183 8.76 -6.43 -14.92
N GLU A 184 8.81 -5.16 -15.30
CA GLU A 184 10.02 -4.34 -15.20
C GLU A 184 10.48 -4.14 -13.73
N ALA A 185 9.58 -4.33 -12.77
CA ALA A 185 9.91 -4.25 -11.35
C ALA A 185 10.60 -5.51 -10.79
N LEU A 186 10.58 -6.64 -11.49
CA LEU A 186 11.03 -7.93 -10.96
C LEU A 186 12.50 -7.92 -10.53
N ASP A 187 13.37 -7.35 -11.35
CA ASP A 187 14.81 -7.36 -11.07
C ASP A 187 15.13 -6.55 -9.82
N ILE A 188 14.62 -5.32 -9.73
CA ILE A 188 14.83 -4.46 -8.54
C ILE A 188 14.12 -5.01 -7.30
N ALA A 189 12.95 -5.62 -7.45
CA ALA A 189 12.24 -6.27 -6.35
C ALA A 189 13.05 -7.43 -5.76
N ASN A 190 13.66 -8.27 -6.62
CA ASN A 190 14.56 -9.33 -6.20
C ASN A 190 15.83 -8.79 -5.55
N GLU A 191 16.49 -7.78 -6.15
CA GLU A 191 17.70 -7.15 -5.59
C GLU A 191 17.45 -6.62 -4.18
N LEU A 192 16.33 -5.94 -3.98
CA LEU A 192 15.98 -5.35 -2.69
C LEU A 192 15.34 -6.33 -1.70
N GLY A 193 15.05 -7.56 -2.12
CA GLY A 193 14.27 -8.50 -1.29
C GLY A 193 12.92 -7.88 -0.91
N ALA A 194 12.23 -7.28 -1.89
CA ALA A 194 10.90 -6.72 -1.69
C ALA A 194 9.89 -7.84 -1.38
N VAL A 195 8.83 -7.50 -0.67
CA VAL A 195 7.75 -8.44 -0.34
C VAL A 195 6.55 -8.29 -1.26
N ALA A 196 6.46 -7.15 -1.96
CA ALA A 196 5.33 -6.84 -2.84
C ALA A 196 5.75 -5.97 -4.03
N ILE A 197 4.92 -6.01 -5.07
CA ILE A 197 4.90 -5.06 -6.18
C ILE A 197 3.53 -4.40 -6.17
N ASN A 198 3.51 -3.07 -6.26
CA ASN A 198 2.30 -2.25 -6.25
C ASN A 198 2.12 -1.63 -7.65
N PRO A 199 1.48 -2.32 -8.59
CA PRO A 199 1.31 -1.85 -9.96
C PRO A 199 0.09 -0.93 -10.10
N TYR A 200 0.08 -0.11 -11.16
CA TYR A 200 -1.15 0.54 -11.61
C TYR A 200 -2.14 -0.53 -12.08
N PHE A 201 -3.38 -0.47 -11.63
CA PHE A 201 -4.32 -1.57 -11.78
C PHE A 201 -4.72 -1.87 -13.25
N GLU A 202 -4.76 -0.85 -14.11
CA GLU A 202 -5.08 -1.02 -15.53
C GLU A 202 -3.96 -1.73 -16.32
N ASP A 203 -2.74 -1.77 -15.79
CA ASP A 203 -1.60 -2.46 -16.40
C ASP A 203 -1.59 -3.96 -16.07
N LEU A 204 -2.53 -4.44 -15.22
CA LEU A 204 -2.58 -5.82 -14.80
C LEU A 204 -3.23 -6.72 -15.85
N THR A 205 -2.61 -7.86 -16.07
CA THR A 205 -3.12 -8.98 -16.85
C THR A 205 -2.98 -10.28 -16.07
N LEU A 206 -3.71 -11.33 -16.46
CA LEU A 206 -3.57 -12.63 -15.83
C LEU A 206 -2.12 -13.16 -15.94
N GLU A 207 -1.43 -12.88 -17.07
CA GLU A 207 -0.06 -13.31 -17.32
C GLU A 207 0.93 -12.64 -16.38
N ASN A 208 0.93 -11.29 -16.29
CA ASN A 208 1.90 -10.60 -15.44
C ASN A 208 1.63 -10.81 -13.94
N VAL A 209 0.37 -10.93 -13.51
CA VAL A 209 0.02 -11.35 -12.14
C VAL A 209 0.58 -12.75 -11.84
N HIS A 210 0.43 -13.69 -12.76
CA HIS A 210 0.98 -15.05 -12.61
C HIS A 210 2.52 -15.02 -12.46
N GLU A 211 3.22 -14.28 -13.30
CA GLU A 211 4.70 -14.22 -13.24
C GLU A 211 5.19 -13.51 -11.95
N MET A 212 4.55 -12.43 -11.52
CA MET A 212 4.89 -11.77 -10.24
C MET A 212 4.68 -12.72 -9.04
N LYS A 213 3.55 -13.45 -9.01
CA LYS A 213 3.28 -14.45 -7.96
C LYS A 213 4.23 -15.62 -7.98
N LYS A 214 4.57 -16.13 -9.16
CA LYS A 214 5.56 -17.20 -9.34
C LYS A 214 6.95 -16.77 -8.86
N ALA A 215 7.28 -15.48 -8.99
CA ALA A 215 8.50 -14.88 -8.43
C ALA A 215 8.42 -14.67 -6.90
N GLY A 216 7.26 -14.90 -6.27
CA GLY A 216 7.07 -14.84 -4.82
C GLY A 216 6.59 -13.50 -4.27
N PHE A 217 6.21 -12.55 -5.13
CA PHE A 217 5.73 -11.24 -4.70
C PHE A 217 4.23 -11.21 -4.44
N LYS A 218 3.82 -10.47 -3.42
CA LYS A 218 2.45 -10.01 -3.24
C LYS A 218 2.15 -8.88 -4.21
N ILE A 219 0.88 -8.70 -4.56
CA ILE A 219 0.45 -7.71 -5.54
C ILE A 219 -0.61 -6.82 -4.91
N TYR A 220 -0.32 -5.51 -4.84
CA TYR A 220 -1.20 -4.49 -4.27
C TYR A 220 -1.48 -3.38 -5.30
N PRO A 221 -2.42 -3.59 -6.24
CA PRO A 221 -2.76 -2.59 -7.25
C PRO A 221 -3.35 -1.31 -6.66
N TRP A 222 -3.11 -0.19 -7.35
CA TRP A 222 -3.56 1.17 -7.01
C TRP A 222 -4.06 1.91 -8.26
N THR A 223 -4.95 2.90 -8.17
CA THR A 223 -5.92 3.08 -7.11
C THR A 223 -7.25 2.56 -7.63
N VAL A 224 -7.80 1.54 -7.03
CA VAL A 224 -8.97 0.81 -7.50
C VAL A 224 -10.18 1.25 -6.70
N ASN A 225 -11.16 1.87 -7.34
CA ASN A 225 -12.27 2.51 -6.63
C ASN A 225 -13.65 1.98 -7.01
N GLU A 226 -13.86 1.69 -8.31
CA GLU A 226 -15.19 1.31 -8.77
C GLU A 226 -15.45 -0.19 -8.57
N PRO A 227 -16.70 -0.59 -8.23
CA PRO A 227 -17.01 -1.99 -7.96
C PRO A 227 -16.59 -2.95 -9.08
N GLU A 228 -16.74 -2.54 -10.33
CA GLU A 228 -16.36 -3.35 -11.50
C GLU A 228 -14.83 -3.53 -11.60
N GLU A 229 -14.05 -2.50 -11.22
CA GLU A 229 -12.60 -2.55 -11.17
C GLU A 229 -12.13 -3.46 -10.02
N ILE A 230 -12.76 -3.34 -8.85
CA ILE A 230 -12.50 -4.19 -7.68
C ILE A 230 -12.71 -5.66 -8.06
N GLU A 231 -13.88 -6.00 -8.61
CA GLU A 231 -14.15 -7.36 -9.08
C GLU A 231 -13.15 -7.84 -10.13
N ALA A 232 -12.70 -6.94 -11.04
CA ALA A 232 -11.74 -7.30 -12.07
C ALA A 232 -10.38 -7.68 -11.46
N VAL A 233 -9.82 -6.88 -10.55
CA VAL A 233 -8.54 -7.20 -9.91
C VAL A 233 -8.64 -8.38 -8.94
N GLU A 234 -9.78 -8.57 -8.26
CA GLU A 234 -10.03 -9.76 -7.45
C GLU A 234 -10.00 -11.04 -8.27
N ARG A 235 -10.60 -11.04 -9.46
CA ARG A 235 -10.53 -12.19 -10.39
C ARG A 235 -9.11 -12.51 -10.86
N LEU A 236 -8.21 -11.53 -10.90
CA LEU A 236 -6.78 -11.77 -11.16
C LEU A 236 -6.05 -12.39 -9.95
N GLY A 237 -6.70 -12.39 -8.77
CA GLY A 237 -6.17 -12.99 -7.56
C GLY A 237 -5.10 -12.14 -6.87
N VAL A 238 -5.23 -10.83 -6.86
CA VAL A 238 -4.31 -9.91 -6.14
C VAL A 238 -4.37 -10.13 -4.63
N ASP A 239 -3.34 -9.70 -3.90
CA ASP A 239 -3.20 -9.97 -2.46
C ASP A 239 -3.70 -8.84 -1.58
N GLY A 240 -3.92 -7.65 -2.14
CA GLY A 240 -4.50 -6.49 -1.49
C GLY A 240 -4.92 -5.47 -2.52
N ILE A 241 -5.72 -4.49 -2.15
CA ILE A 241 -6.25 -3.46 -3.06
C ILE A 241 -6.10 -2.10 -2.38
N ILE A 242 -5.37 -1.18 -3.03
CA ILE A 242 -5.23 0.21 -2.58
C ILE A 242 -6.40 1.01 -3.16
N THR A 243 -7.27 1.51 -2.26
CA THR A 243 -8.54 2.16 -2.61
C THR A 243 -8.81 3.42 -1.80
N ASN A 244 -9.55 4.36 -2.40
CA ASN A 244 -10.07 5.54 -1.71
C ASN A 244 -11.29 5.21 -0.80
N PHE A 245 -11.92 4.05 -1.02
CA PHE A 245 -13.18 3.63 -0.41
C PHE A 245 -13.03 2.24 0.23
N PRO A 246 -12.39 2.12 1.42
CA PRO A 246 -12.13 0.84 2.06
C PRO A 246 -13.36 -0.06 2.21
N GLU A 247 -14.53 0.52 2.47
CA GLU A 247 -15.79 -0.19 2.66
C GLU A 247 -16.29 -0.93 1.41
N ARG A 248 -15.80 -0.58 0.21
CA ARG A 248 -16.22 -1.23 -1.04
C ARG A 248 -15.60 -2.61 -1.24
N ILE A 249 -14.55 -2.93 -0.49
CA ILE A 249 -13.84 -4.23 -0.55
C ILE A 249 -14.29 -5.15 0.59
N ASN A 250 -14.90 -4.63 1.66
CA ASN A 250 -15.34 -5.36 2.84
C ASN A 250 -16.68 -6.09 2.66
#